data_d9e512926bb7bdf7a0b787c7af0279b0
#
_entry.id   d9e512926bb7bdf7a0b787c7af0279b0
#
_cell.length_a   1.000
_cell.length_b   1.000
_cell.length_c   1.000
_cell.angle_alpha   90.00
_cell.angle_beta   90.00
_cell.angle_gamma   90.00
#
_symmetry.space_group_name_H-M   'P 1'
#
loop_
_entity.id
_entity.type
_entity.pdbx_description
1 polymer ?
#
loop_
_entity_poly.entity_id
_entity_poly.type
_entity_poly.pdbx_seq_one_letter_code
_entity_poly.pdbx_strand_id
1 'polypeptide(L)'
;MQDTYNHISQSTERCGSVAMLCGVYIGQDGRHRPTVLSVAGSDSIGGAGIQADIKACMALGVFAMTVITAVTAQNTVGVRSYVNIGAESVYAQLNAVFDDVRPDAVKIGMVPDGSTAAVIAEVLARRYNGPVVLDPVAVATSGDRLCDDSAAAEMVHRLFHMATVVTPNIPEAHMLTGMDIATRADMEAAARDIIRRYSCRAVLLKGGHLVDATSEHPAENATGCTMDILVEAADTPARVFQGPVVRTPNTHGTGCTLSSAIAAYLSRGYALEEAVARAKAWLTDVLRAGADCHFGHGHGPALLVWNPPTED
;
A
#
# COMPACT_ATOMS: atom_id res chain seq x y z
N MET A 1 8.68 -42.08 8.45
CA MET A 1 8.47 -40.63 8.48
C MET A 1 9.77 -39.83 8.66
N GLN A 2 10.85 -40.41 9.14
CA GLN A 2 12.15 -39.74 9.34
C GLN A 2 13.00 -39.67 8.06
N ASP A 3 12.85 -40.65 7.15
CA ASP A 3 13.66 -40.72 5.94
C ASP A 3 13.25 -39.74 4.82
N THR A 4 12.01 -39.26 4.83
CA THR A 4 11.52 -38.28 3.84
C THR A 4 12.06 -36.86 4.13
N TYR A 5 12.38 -36.57 5.38
CA TYR A 5 12.95 -35.26 5.79
C TYR A 5 14.42 -35.10 5.42
N ASN A 6 15.19 -36.19 5.42
CA ASN A 6 16.61 -36.13 5.09
C ASN A 6 16.90 -35.94 3.59
N HIS A 7 15.96 -36.30 2.71
CA HIS A 7 16.12 -36.06 1.28
C HIS A 7 15.87 -34.60 0.87
N ILE A 8 15.06 -33.85 1.66
CA ILE A 8 14.79 -32.42 1.40
C ILE A 8 15.97 -31.54 1.81
N SER A 9 16.71 -31.91 2.88
CA SER A 9 17.86 -31.12 3.36
C SER A 9 19.10 -31.20 2.46
N GLN A 10 19.26 -32.27 1.69
CA GLN A 10 20.41 -32.41 0.77
C GLN A 10 20.19 -31.77 -0.61
N SER A 11 18.93 -31.45 -0.97
CA SER A 11 18.63 -30.73 -2.21
C SER A 11 18.71 -29.21 -2.08
N THR A 12 18.70 -28.66 -0.86
CA THR A 12 18.76 -27.22 -0.61
C THR A 12 20.15 -26.61 -0.78
N GLU A 13 21.23 -27.39 -0.69
CA GLU A 13 22.60 -26.88 -0.92
C GLU A 13 22.93 -26.67 -2.42
N ARG A 14 22.14 -27.20 -3.34
CA ARG A 14 22.35 -27.02 -4.80
C ARG A 14 21.41 -26.03 -5.48
N CYS A 15 20.49 -25.44 -4.77
CA CYS A 15 19.48 -24.57 -5.38
C CYS A 15 19.35 -23.22 -4.65
N GLY A 16 20.44 -22.44 -4.63
CA GLY A 16 20.44 -21.06 -4.13
C GLY A 16 19.47 -20.12 -4.89
N SER A 17 18.84 -20.59 -5.99
CA SER A 17 17.89 -19.83 -6.79
C SER A 17 16.43 -20.27 -6.65
N VAL A 18 16.15 -21.49 -6.21
CA VAL A 18 14.76 -22.02 -6.13
C VAL A 18 14.08 -21.60 -4.82
N ALA A 19 14.83 -21.35 -3.74
CA ALA A 19 14.27 -20.81 -2.49
C ALA A 19 13.70 -19.39 -2.66
N MET A 20 14.09 -18.66 -3.70
CA MET A 20 13.54 -17.34 -4.05
C MET A 20 12.23 -17.42 -4.85
N LEU A 21 11.92 -18.52 -5.49
CA LEU A 21 10.79 -18.65 -6.41
C LEU A 21 9.45 -18.92 -5.72
N CYS A 22 9.43 -19.46 -4.50
CA CYS A 22 8.17 -19.76 -3.79
C CYS A 22 7.80 -18.78 -2.69
N GLY A 23 8.65 -17.81 -2.33
CA GLY A 23 8.34 -16.82 -1.28
C GLY A 23 8.06 -17.42 0.11
N VAL A 24 8.10 -18.74 0.25
CA VAL A 24 7.90 -19.42 1.53
C VAL A 24 9.26 -19.56 2.21
N TYR A 25 9.59 -18.57 3.00
CA TYR A 25 10.72 -18.66 3.91
C TYR A 25 10.35 -19.63 5.04
N ILE A 26 10.61 -20.91 4.85
CA ILE A 26 10.51 -21.90 5.93
C ILE A 26 11.76 -21.73 6.78
N GLY A 27 11.70 -20.80 7.75
CA GLY A 27 12.78 -20.63 8.70
C GLY A 27 12.78 -21.77 9.71
N GLN A 28 13.81 -22.57 9.67
CA GLN A 28 14.08 -23.58 10.71
C GLN A 28 14.88 -23.02 11.89
N ASP A 29 15.12 -21.71 11.93
CA ASP A 29 16.07 -21.07 12.82
C ASP A 29 15.46 -20.37 14.05
N GLY A 30 14.12 -20.50 14.26
CA GLY A 30 13.41 -19.85 15.37
C GLY A 30 13.41 -18.33 15.33
N ARG A 31 13.84 -17.71 14.20
CA ARG A 31 13.88 -16.26 14.07
C ARG A 31 12.49 -15.67 13.88
N HIS A 32 12.29 -14.49 14.45
CA HIS A 32 11.13 -13.67 14.20
C HIS A 32 10.94 -13.41 12.70
N ARG A 33 9.72 -13.59 12.20
CA ARG A 33 9.34 -13.27 10.81
C ARG A 33 8.67 -11.91 10.80
N PRO A 34 9.05 -11.00 9.89
CA PRO A 34 8.39 -9.71 9.79
C PRO A 34 6.89 -9.86 9.53
N THR A 35 6.10 -9.06 10.21
CA THR A 35 4.64 -9.10 10.16
C THR A 35 4.06 -7.72 9.84
N VAL A 36 2.99 -7.68 9.03
CA VAL A 36 2.22 -6.47 8.75
C VAL A 36 0.76 -6.75 9.06
N LEU A 37 0.12 -5.83 9.77
CA LEU A 37 -1.33 -5.79 9.91
C LEU A 37 -1.91 -4.83 8.89
N SER A 38 -2.67 -5.34 7.92
CA SER A 38 -3.46 -4.52 7.01
C SER A 38 -4.86 -4.31 7.57
N VAL A 39 -5.27 -3.05 7.71
CA VAL A 39 -6.60 -2.62 8.12
C VAL A 39 -7.24 -1.92 6.93
N ALA A 40 -8.07 -2.61 6.16
CA ALA A 40 -8.62 -2.08 4.91
C ALA A 40 -9.89 -2.80 4.45
N GLY A 41 -10.53 -2.29 3.41
CA GLY A 41 -11.63 -2.96 2.72
C GLY A 41 -11.19 -4.19 1.95
N SER A 42 -12.12 -5.11 1.73
CA SER A 42 -11.94 -6.31 0.90
C SER A 42 -12.40 -6.02 -0.52
N ASP A 43 -11.54 -6.29 -1.51
CA ASP A 43 -11.81 -6.16 -2.94
C ASP A 43 -12.10 -7.51 -3.59
N SER A 44 -13.33 -7.69 -4.12
CA SER A 44 -13.78 -8.96 -4.71
C SER A 44 -13.00 -9.37 -5.97
N ILE A 45 -12.45 -8.41 -6.75
CA ILE A 45 -11.58 -8.74 -7.90
C ILE A 45 -10.14 -9.03 -7.45
N GLY A 46 -9.79 -8.73 -6.20
CA GLY A 46 -8.50 -9.08 -5.63
C GLY A 46 -7.33 -8.20 -6.07
N GLY A 47 -7.59 -7.05 -6.69
CA GLY A 47 -6.57 -6.13 -7.20
C GLY A 47 -6.16 -5.03 -6.24
N ALA A 48 -7.03 -4.71 -5.27
CA ALA A 48 -6.82 -3.67 -4.26
C ALA A 48 -7.14 -4.19 -2.85
N GLY A 49 -7.26 -3.30 -1.88
CA GLY A 49 -7.64 -3.61 -0.51
C GLY A 49 -6.75 -4.67 0.14
N ILE A 50 -7.30 -5.40 1.10
CA ILE A 50 -6.55 -6.44 1.83
C ILE A 50 -5.95 -7.51 0.91
N GLN A 51 -6.57 -7.79 -0.23
CA GLN A 51 -6.06 -8.80 -1.17
C GLN A 51 -4.75 -8.34 -1.83
N ALA A 52 -4.66 -7.09 -2.25
CA ALA A 52 -3.41 -6.52 -2.74
C ALA A 52 -2.36 -6.43 -1.62
N ASP A 53 -2.77 -6.06 -0.42
CA ASP A 53 -1.90 -5.93 0.74
C ASP A 53 -1.27 -7.28 1.12
N ILE A 54 -2.07 -8.35 1.19
CA ILE A 54 -1.58 -9.73 1.44
C ILE A 54 -0.57 -10.13 0.35
N LYS A 55 -0.92 -9.95 -0.93
CA LYS A 55 -0.06 -10.31 -2.06
C LYS A 55 1.27 -9.55 -2.02
N ALA A 56 1.23 -8.24 -1.75
CA ALA A 56 2.43 -7.41 -1.66
C ALA A 56 3.34 -7.85 -0.50
N CYS A 57 2.77 -8.05 0.68
CA CYS A 57 3.53 -8.54 1.84
C CYS A 57 4.15 -9.92 1.57
N MET A 58 3.38 -10.87 1.04
CA MET A 58 3.87 -12.21 0.70
C MET A 58 5.01 -12.17 -0.32
N ALA A 59 4.87 -11.37 -1.38
CA ALA A 59 5.90 -11.20 -2.40
C ALA A 59 7.21 -10.62 -1.84
N LEU A 60 7.11 -9.85 -0.75
CA LEU A 60 8.24 -9.24 -0.07
C LEU A 60 8.73 -10.04 1.16
N GLY A 61 8.23 -11.28 1.34
CA GLY A 61 8.65 -12.18 2.42
C GLY A 61 8.15 -11.78 3.81
N VAL A 62 7.00 -11.12 3.87
CA VAL A 62 6.37 -10.63 5.11
C VAL A 62 5.04 -11.34 5.34
N PHE A 63 4.76 -11.76 6.58
CA PHE A 63 3.48 -12.35 6.94
C PHE A 63 2.42 -11.26 7.12
N ALA A 64 1.33 -11.35 6.37
CA ALA A 64 0.23 -10.40 6.42
C ALA A 64 -0.91 -10.91 7.30
N MET A 65 -1.31 -10.10 8.27
CA MET A 65 -2.55 -10.24 9.03
C MET A 65 -3.53 -9.18 8.54
N THR A 66 -4.83 -9.41 8.70
CA THR A 66 -5.85 -8.50 8.18
C THR A 66 -6.94 -8.18 9.17
N VAL A 67 -7.43 -6.95 9.10
CA VAL A 67 -8.68 -6.46 9.68
C VAL A 67 -9.52 -5.88 8.55
N ILE A 68 -10.66 -6.49 8.29
CA ILE A 68 -11.57 -6.05 7.24
C ILE A 68 -12.42 -4.90 7.79
N THR A 69 -12.49 -3.78 7.06
CA THR A 69 -13.32 -2.62 7.42
C THR A 69 -14.61 -2.56 6.62
N ALA A 70 -14.58 -3.02 5.37
CA ALA A 70 -15.72 -3.11 4.47
C ALA A 70 -15.52 -4.25 3.47
N VAL A 71 -16.62 -4.71 2.87
CA VAL A 71 -16.59 -5.67 1.75
C VAL A 71 -17.18 -5.00 0.53
N THR A 72 -16.43 -4.90 -0.57
CA THR A 72 -16.90 -4.31 -1.82
C THR A 72 -17.41 -5.37 -2.78
N ALA A 73 -18.46 -5.02 -3.53
CA ALA A 73 -18.82 -5.69 -4.77
C ALA A 73 -18.20 -4.90 -5.93
N GLN A 74 -16.98 -5.29 -6.29
CA GLN A 74 -16.12 -4.56 -7.20
C GLN A 74 -15.57 -5.48 -8.29
N ASN A 75 -15.31 -4.91 -9.47
CA ASN A 75 -14.64 -5.56 -10.58
C ASN A 75 -13.71 -4.57 -11.30
N THR A 76 -13.12 -4.97 -12.43
CA THR A 76 -12.18 -4.11 -13.18
C THR A 76 -12.82 -2.84 -13.74
N VAL A 77 -14.16 -2.79 -13.86
CA VAL A 77 -14.89 -1.64 -14.42
C VAL A 77 -15.25 -0.60 -13.34
N GLY A 78 -15.46 -1.04 -12.09
CA GLY A 78 -15.80 -0.12 -10.99
C GLY A 78 -16.36 -0.80 -9.74
N VAL A 79 -16.71 0.02 -8.76
CA VAL A 79 -17.35 -0.38 -7.50
C VAL A 79 -18.85 -0.28 -7.64
N ARG A 80 -19.57 -1.41 -7.55
CA ARG A 80 -21.04 -1.45 -7.62
C ARG A 80 -21.69 -1.09 -6.29
N SER A 81 -21.10 -1.60 -5.20
CA SER A 81 -21.58 -1.35 -3.84
C SER A 81 -20.51 -1.78 -2.84
N TYR A 82 -20.66 -1.36 -1.59
CA TYR A 82 -19.90 -1.92 -0.47
C TYR A 82 -20.80 -2.04 0.77
N VAL A 83 -20.39 -2.94 1.67
CA VAL A 83 -21.00 -3.12 2.97
C VAL A 83 -19.93 -2.82 4.03
N ASN A 84 -20.22 -1.86 4.91
CA ASN A 84 -19.42 -1.62 6.10
C ASN A 84 -19.58 -2.79 7.08
N ILE A 85 -18.46 -3.31 7.59
CA ILE A 85 -18.48 -4.41 8.56
C ILE A 85 -18.95 -3.94 9.95
N GLY A 86 -18.85 -2.64 10.22
CA GLY A 86 -19.21 -2.03 11.49
C GLY A 86 -18.07 -1.98 12.50
N ALA A 87 -18.05 -0.90 13.26
CA ALA A 87 -16.99 -0.60 14.23
C ALA A 87 -16.77 -1.71 15.27
N GLU A 88 -17.84 -2.35 15.76
CA GLU A 88 -17.75 -3.43 16.72
C GLU A 88 -16.97 -4.64 16.15
N SER A 89 -17.26 -5.03 14.90
CA SER A 89 -16.55 -6.13 14.25
C SER A 89 -15.09 -5.78 13.97
N VAL A 90 -14.80 -4.53 13.60
CA VAL A 90 -13.43 -4.03 13.41
C VAL A 90 -12.67 -4.05 14.74
N TYR A 91 -13.30 -3.59 15.82
CA TYR A 91 -12.72 -3.64 17.17
C TYR A 91 -12.40 -5.07 17.60
N ALA A 92 -13.32 -6.02 17.37
CA ALA A 92 -13.11 -7.42 17.70
C ALA A 92 -11.95 -8.03 16.92
N GLN A 93 -11.85 -7.78 15.61
CA GLN A 93 -10.74 -8.25 14.77
C GLN A 93 -9.38 -7.66 15.23
N LEU A 94 -9.33 -6.35 15.51
CA LEU A 94 -8.12 -5.71 16.01
C LEU A 94 -7.65 -6.35 17.32
N ASN A 95 -8.55 -6.54 18.28
CA ASN A 95 -8.18 -7.15 19.55
C ASN A 95 -7.74 -8.60 19.38
N ALA A 96 -8.42 -9.40 18.56
CA ALA A 96 -8.03 -10.78 18.29
C ALA A 96 -6.59 -10.87 17.75
N VAL A 97 -6.17 -9.95 16.88
CA VAL A 97 -4.78 -9.89 16.40
C VAL A 97 -3.84 -9.47 17.52
N PHE A 98 -4.11 -8.33 18.17
CA PHE A 98 -3.20 -7.77 19.17
C PHE A 98 -3.12 -8.61 20.47
N ASP A 99 -4.09 -9.49 20.75
CA ASP A 99 -4.03 -10.41 21.88
C ASP A 99 -3.01 -11.55 21.68
N ASP A 100 -2.69 -11.86 20.43
CA ASP A 100 -1.80 -12.97 20.07
C ASP A 100 -0.51 -12.49 19.39
N VAL A 101 -0.61 -11.63 18.38
CA VAL A 101 0.52 -11.19 17.58
C VAL A 101 0.65 -9.67 17.61
N ARG A 102 1.83 -9.17 17.98
CA ARG A 102 2.16 -7.76 17.82
C ARG A 102 2.75 -7.53 16.43
N PRO A 103 2.08 -6.78 15.53
CA PRO A 103 2.60 -6.50 14.20
C PRO A 103 3.87 -5.62 14.25
N ASP A 104 4.82 -5.85 13.33
CA ASP A 104 6.01 -5.01 13.18
C ASP A 104 5.68 -3.70 12.44
N ALA A 105 4.68 -3.73 11.53
CA ALA A 105 4.12 -2.53 10.92
C ALA A 105 2.61 -2.67 10.72
N VAL A 106 1.91 -1.54 10.69
CA VAL A 106 0.47 -1.45 10.37
C VAL A 106 0.30 -0.66 9.08
N LYS A 107 -0.52 -1.17 8.17
CA LYS A 107 -1.01 -0.41 7.01
C LYS A 107 -2.50 -0.16 7.18
N ILE A 108 -2.93 1.08 7.01
CA ILE A 108 -4.35 1.46 7.00
C ILE A 108 -4.70 1.90 5.58
N GLY A 109 -5.79 1.36 5.03
CA GLY A 109 -6.33 1.75 3.73
C GLY A 109 -7.75 2.31 3.86
N MET A 110 -8.71 1.74 3.12
CA MET A 110 -10.10 2.17 3.15
C MET A 110 -10.70 2.09 4.56
N VAL A 111 -11.18 3.23 5.07
CA VAL A 111 -11.93 3.38 6.32
C VAL A 111 -13.30 3.97 5.96
N PRO A 112 -14.39 3.20 6.06
CA PRO A 112 -15.68 3.57 5.48
C PRO A 112 -16.42 4.67 6.25
N ASP A 113 -16.18 4.81 7.56
CA ASP A 113 -16.86 5.80 8.40
C ASP A 113 -16.05 6.22 9.65
N GLY A 114 -16.52 7.29 10.31
CA GLY A 114 -15.88 7.88 11.49
C GLY A 114 -15.88 6.94 12.71
N SER A 115 -16.87 6.08 12.87
CA SER A 115 -16.93 5.12 13.98
C SER A 115 -15.85 4.05 13.82
N THR A 116 -15.61 3.59 12.61
CA THR A 116 -14.51 2.69 12.27
C THR A 116 -13.15 3.37 12.50
N ALA A 117 -12.99 4.65 12.08
CA ALA A 117 -11.77 5.42 12.36
C ALA A 117 -11.51 5.55 13.86
N ALA A 118 -12.57 5.78 14.66
CA ALA A 118 -12.46 5.92 16.11
C ALA A 118 -11.94 4.64 16.78
N VAL A 119 -12.48 3.48 16.44
CA VAL A 119 -12.03 2.22 17.06
C VAL A 119 -10.62 1.82 16.61
N ILE A 120 -10.24 2.09 15.36
CA ILE A 120 -8.86 1.88 14.90
C ILE A 120 -7.90 2.75 15.71
N ALA A 121 -8.20 4.06 15.84
CA ALA A 121 -7.37 4.98 16.60
C ALA A 121 -7.28 4.58 18.08
N GLU A 122 -8.39 4.21 18.72
CA GLU A 122 -8.43 3.75 20.10
C GLU A 122 -7.53 2.54 20.35
N VAL A 123 -7.64 1.51 19.52
CA VAL A 123 -6.85 0.29 19.71
C VAL A 123 -5.38 0.54 19.45
N LEU A 124 -5.04 1.25 18.37
CA LEU A 124 -3.65 1.57 18.05
C LEU A 124 -3.00 2.44 19.14
N ALA A 125 -3.70 3.47 19.64
CA ALA A 125 -3.17 4.31 20.71
C ALA A 125 -2.85 3.55 22.00
N ARG A 126 -3.63 2.52 22.31
CA ARG A 126 -3.44 1.71 23.53
C ARG A 126 -2.44 0.57 23.37
N ARG A 127 -2.33 -0.01 22.18
CA ARG A 127 -1.67 -1.32 21.99
C ARG A 127 -0.50 -1.30 21.02
N TYR A 128 -0.29 -0.20 20.29
CA TYR A 128 0.71 -0.15 19.23
C TYR A 128 1.55 1.13 19.25
N ASN A 129 2.85 1.00 19.05
CA ASN A 129 3.80 2.11 18.98
C ASN A 129 4.81 1.95 17.82
N GLY A 130 4.56 1.02 16.92
CA GLY A 130 5.37 0.78 15.72
C GLY A 130 4.99 1.67 14.55
N PRO A 131 5.60 1.44 13.36
CA PRO A 131 5.33 2.22 12.17
C PRO A 131 3.91 1.99 11.62
N VAL A 132 3.24 3.10 11.25
CA VAL A 132 1.92 3.11 10.63
C VAL A 132 2.01 3.77 9.26
N VAL A 133 1.65 3.05 8.21
CA VAL A 133 1.49 3.57 6.84
C VAL A 133 0.00 3.78 6.58
N LEU A 134 -0.40 5.02 6.35
CA LEU A 134 -1.79 5.37 6.08
C LEU A 134 -1.96 5.82 4.64
N ASP A 135 -2.72 5.05 3.87
CA ASP A 135 -3.14 5.39 2.52
C ASP A 135 -4.56 5.99 2.60
N PRO A 136 -4.73 7.30 2.40
CA PRO A 136 -6.01 7.98 2.65
C PRO A 136 -7.00 7.78 1.50
N VAL A 137 -7.35 6.52 1.24
CA VAL A 137 -8.18 6.11 0.10
C VAL A 137 -9.58 6.67 0.23
N ALA A 138 -9.85 7.79 -0.46
CA ALA A 138 -11.18 8.40 -0.55
C ALA A 138 -11.94 7.99 -1.82
N VAL A 139 -11.20 7.67 -2.89
CA VAL A 139 -11.73 7.37 -4.23
C VAL A 139 -11.02 6.14 -4.80
N ALA A 140 -11.80 5.24 -5.38
CA ALA A 140 -11.27 4.08 -6.10
C ALA A 140 -10.55 4.50 -7.39
N THR A 141 -9.71 3.63 -7.95
CA THR A 141 -9.05 3.86 -9.26
C THR A 141 -10.06 4.12 -10.39
N SER A 142 -11.27 3.57 -10.28
CA SER A 142 -12.39 3.80 -11.20
C SER A 142 -13.04 5.19 -11.09
N GLY A 143 -12.70 5.98 -10.07
CA GLY A 143 -13.33 7.27 -9.77
C GLY A 143 -14.51 7.20 -8.80
N ASP A 144 -14.90 6.00 -8.35
CA ASP A 144 -16.00 5.81 -7.41
C ASP A 144 -15.59 6.23 -5.99
N ARG A 145 -16.46 6.97 -5.30
CA ARG A 145 -16.22 7.38 -3.89
C ARG A 145 -16.37 6.19 -2.97
N LEU A 146 -15.38 6.02 -2.08
CA LEU A 146 -15.31 4.93 -1.09
C LEU A 146 -15.66 5.39 0.33
N CYS A 147 -15.75 6.68 0.56
CA CYS A 147 -16.23 7.28 1.80
C CYS A 147 -16.90 8.63 1.52
N ASP A 148 -17.72 9.10 2.43
CA ASP A 148 -18.25 10.46 2.39
C ASP A 148 -17.29 11.48 3.01
N ASP A 149 -17.59 12.78 2.88
CA ASP A 149 -16.73 13.86 3.37
C ASP A 149 -16.57 13.83 4.90
N SER A 150 -17.61 13.39 5.62
CA SER A 150 -17.57 13.23 7.08
C SER A 150 -16.64 12.10 7.49
N ALA A 151 -16.69 10.97 6.81
CA ALA A 151 -15.79 9.85 7.06
C ALA A 151 -14.33 10.19 6.75
N ALA A 152 -14.09 10.91 5.65
CA ALA A 152 -12.77 11.40 5.30
C ALA A 152 -12.21 12.36 6.37
N ALA A 153 -13.03 13.30 6.85
CA ALA A 153 -12.64 14.23 7.90
C ALA A 153 -12.32 13.52 9.24
N GLU A 154 -13.15 12.54 9.63
CA GLU A 154 -12.92 11.75 10.84
C GLU A 154 -11.65 10.88 10.74
N MET A 155 -11.40 10.26 9.58
CA MET A 155 -10.16 9.51 9.32
C MET A 155 -8.93 10.43 9.49
N VAL A 156 -8.96 11.60 8.87
CA VAL A 156 -7.88 12.59 8.96
C VAL A 156 -7.65 13.01 10.41
N HIS A 157 -8.71 13.41 11.11
CA HIS A 157 -8.63 13.89 12.49
C HIS A 157 -8.08 12.84 13.46
N ARG A 158 -8.47 11.55 13.28
CA ARG A 158 -8.15 10.50 14.25
C ARG A 158 -6.89 9.73 13.94
N LEU A 159 -6.50 9.59 12.65
CA LEU A 159 -5.46 8.65 12.25
C LEU A 159 -4.19 9.30 11.70
N PHE A 160 -4.26 10.53 11.14
CA PHE A 160 -3.09 11.13 10.50
C PHE A 160 -1.95 11.38 11.48
N HIS A 161 -2.24 11.89 12.67
CA HIS A 161 -1.22 12.17 13.70
C HIS A 161 -0.51 10.89 14.22
N MET A 162 -1.11 9.71 14.01
CA MET A 162 -0.52 8.43 14.38
C MET A 162 0.35 7.85 13.27
N ALA A 163 0.23 8.38 12.04
CA ALA A 163 0.91 7.85 10.88
C ALA A 163 2.41 8.18 10.88
N THR A 164 3.24 7.17 10.65
CA THR A 164 4.65 7.34 10.30
C THR A 164 4.77 7.99 8.93
N VAL A 165 3.90 7.60 7.99
CA VAL A 165 3.77 8.21 6.67
C VAL A 165 2.34 8.12 6.18
N VAL A 166 1.85 9.23 5.61
CA VAL A 166 0.59 9.28 4.85
C VAL A 166 0.94 9.31 3.37
N THR A 167 0.20 8.55 2.54
CA THR A 167 0.54 8.36 1.12
C THR A 167 -0.54 8.88 0.16
N PRO A 168 -0.91 10.18 0.18
CA PRO A 168 -1.93 10.71 -0.71
C PRO A 168 -1.45 10.76 -2.16
N ASN A 169 -2.39 10.56 -3.10
CA ASN A 169 -2.22 10.96 -4.49
C ASN A 169 -2.56 12.45 -4.67
N ILE A 170 -2.39 13.00 -5.89
CA ILE A 170 -2.66 14.43 -6.17
C ILE A 170 -4.12 14.81 -5.87
N PRO A 171 -5.15 14.08 -6.34
CA PRO A 171 -6.54 14.37 -5.97
C PRO A 171 -6.80 14.36 -4.47
N GLU A 172 -6.24 13.40 -3.74
CA GLU A 172 -6.35 13.31 -2.28
C GLU A 172 -5.65 14.49 -1.59
N ALA A 173 -4.45 14.86 -2.08
CA ALA A 173 -3.73 16.01 -1.56
C ALA A 173 -4.45 17.33 -1.83
N HIS A 174 -5.06 17.49 -3.02
CA HIS A 174 -5.94 18.62 -3.33
C HIS A 174 -7.11 18.69 -2.34
N MET A 175 -7.79 17.59 -2.09
CA MET A 175 -8.90 17.51 -1.13
C MET A 175 -8.47 17.89 0.29
N LEU A 176 -7.27 17.48 0.71
CA LEU A 176 -6.71 17.75 2.05
C LEU A 176 -6.26 19.20 2.24
N THR A 177 -5.79 19.87 1.17
CA THR A 177 -5.15 21.19 1.25
C THR A 177 -5.96 22.30 0.61
N GLY A 178 -6.81 21.98 -0.37
CA GLY A 178 -7.46 22.95 -1.25
C GLY A 178 -6.49 23.55 -2.30
N MET A 179 -5.27 23.04 -2.41
CA MET A 179 -4.24 23.58 -3.33
C MET A 179 -4.34 22.90 -4.69
N ASP A 180 -4.21 23.67 -5.77
CA ASP A 180 -3.98 23.11 -7.10
C ASP A 180 -2.53 22.65 -7.20
N ILE A 181 -2.34 21.38 -7.64
CA ILE A 181 -1.04 20.71 -7.65
C ILE A 181 -0.71 20.34 -9.09
N ALA A 182 0.10 21.17 -9.74
CA ALA A 182 0.51 21.00 -11.14
C ALA A 182 2.03 20.83 -11.31
N THR A 183 2.81 21.24 -10.33
CA THR A 183 4.27 21.21 -10.40
C THR A 183 4.87 20.45 -9.21
N ARG A 184 6.17 20.13 -9.32
CA ARG A 184 6.94 19.60 -8.21
C ARG A 184 6.89 20.53 -6.98
N ALA A 185 6.99 21.83 -7.19
CA ALA A 185 6.97 22.81 -6.10
C ALA A 185 5.60 22.78 -5.37
N ASP A 186 4.49 22.64 -6.12
CA ASP A 186 3.16 22.51 -5.55
C ASP A 186 3.02 21.21 -4.73
N MET A 187 3.59 20.10 -5.22
CA MET A 187 3.62 18.84 -4.47
C MET A 187 4.37 19.00 -3.14
N GLU A 188 5.53 19.64 -3.15
CA GLU A 188 6.31 19.90 -1.94
C GLU A 188 5.53 20.81 -0.97
N ALA A 189 4.90 21.85 -1.48
CA ALA A 189 4.09 22.76 -0.69
C ALA A 189 2.87 22.06 -0.06
N ALA A 190 2.16 21.25 -0.84
CA ALA A 190 1.00 20.49 -0.37
C ALA A 190 1.41 19.44 0.69
N ALA A 191 2.50 18.71 0.49
CA ALA A 191 2.99 17.74 1.47
C ALA A 191 3.34 18.42 2.80
N ARG A 192 3.99 19.58 2.78
CA ARG A 192 4.30 20.37 3.98
C ARG A 192 3.05 20.92 4.66
N ASP A 193 2.06 21.34 3.89
CA ASP A 193 0.78 21.83 4.40
C ASP A 193 0.01 20.71 5.12
N ILE A 194 -0.02 19.50 4.53
CA ILE A 194 -0.62 18.31 5.17
C ILE A 194 0.06 18.01 6.51
N ILE A 195 1.40 18.01 6.57
CA ILE A 195 2.13 17.78 7.82
C ILE A 195 1.75 18.82 8.89
N ARG A 196 1.70 20.10 8.52
CA ARG A 196 1.40 21.19 9.48
C ARG A 196 -0.04 21.12 9.96
N ARG A 197 -1.00 20.88 9.08
CA ARG A 197 -2.43 20.86 9.43
C ARG A 197 -2.80 19.65 10.29
N TYR A 198 -2.24 18.49 9.96
CA TYR A 198 -2.71 17.21 10.51
C TYR A 198 -1.70 16.53 11.43
N SER A 199 -0.55 17.15 11.66
CA SER A 199 0.49 16.67 12.59
C SER A 199 0.98 15.25 12.30
N CYS A 200 0.88 14.77 11.06
CA CYS A 200 1.48 13.51 10.65
C CYS A 200 3.01 13.67 10.55
N ARG A 201 3.75 12.57 10.75
CA ARG A 201 5.20 12.60 10.80
C ARG A 201 5.83 12.81 9.41
N ALA A 202 5.28 12.16 8.39
CA ALA A 202 5.76 12.27 7.01
C ALA A 202 4.61 12.17 6.01
N VAL A 203 4.81 12.73 4.82
CA VAL A 203 3.92 12.61 3.67
C VAL A 203 4.70 12.14 2.46
N LEU A 204 4.26 11.06 1.83
CA LEU A 204 4.65 10.63 0.50
C LEU A 204 3.56 11.02 -0.49
N LEU A 205 3.68 12.16 -1.15
CA LEU A 205 2.74 12.60 -2.17
C LEU A 205 3.05 11.90 -3.49
N LYS A 206 2.09 11.07 -3.95
CA LYS A 206 2.21 10.28 -5.17
C LYS A 206 1.85 11.14 -6.38
N GLY A 207 2.83 11.44 -7.24
CA GLY A 207 2.64 12.26 -8.43
C GLY A 207 2.15 11.49 -9.66
N GLY A 208 2.29 10.16 -9.65
CA GLY A 208 1.76 9.25 -10.67
C GLY A 208 2.00 9.69 -12.12
N HIS A 209 1.14 10.58 -12.59
CA HIS A 209 1.09 11.04 -13.98
C HIS A 209 1.44 12.54 -14.14
N LEU A 210 2.08 13.17 -13.15
CA LEU A 210 2.71 14.46 -13.40
C LEU A 210 3.87 14.23 -14.41
N VAL A 211 3.51 14.20 -15.68
CA VAL A 211 4.46 14.33 -16.77
C VAL A 211 5.05 15.72 -16.62
N ASP A 212 6.37 15.79 -16.54
CA ASP A 212 7.10 17.06 -16.52
C ASP A 212 6.55 17.94 -17.66
N ALA A 213 5.76 18.95 -17.34
CA ALA A 213 5.11 19.83 -18.32
C ALA A 213 6.13 20.71 -19.10
N THR A 214 7.42 20.43 -18.94
CA THR A 214 8.51 21.06 -19.68
C THR A 214 8.74 20.47 -21.08
N SER A 215 8.05 19.37 -21.45
CA SER A 215 8.12 18.86 -22.81
C SER A 215 6.99 19.45 -23.66
N GLU A 216 7.35 20.23 -24.67
CA GLU A 216 6.45 20.90 -25.62
C GLU A 216 5.57 19.95 -26.48
N HIS A 217 5.67 18.61 -26.27
CA HIS A 217 4.88 17.60 -27.00
C HIS A 217 4.39 16.47 -26.06
N PRO A 218 3.15 16.56 -25.52
CA PRO A 218 2.65 15.61 -24.53
C PRO A 218 2.12 14.27 -25.05
N ALA A 219 2.13 13.95 -26.34
CA ALA A 219 1.21 12.92 -26.82
C ALA A 219 1.80 11.62 -27.39
N GLU A 220 2.99 11.59 -28.01
CA GLU A 220 3.34 10.39 -28.78
C GLU A 220 4.70 9.74 -28.49
N ASN A 221 5.63 10.41 -27.78
CA ASN A 221 6.97 9.90 -27.46
C ASN A 221 7.44 10.19 -26.04
N ALA A 222 6.52 10.34 -25.07
CA ALA A 222 6.89 10.68 -23.71
C ALA A 222 7.67 9.50 -23.06
N THR A 223 8.98 9.59 -23.06
CA THR A 223 9.85 8.97 -22.06
C THR A 223 9.55 9.62 -20.69
N GLY A 224 8.28 9.54 -20.23
CA GLY A 224 7.83 10.19 -19.03
C GLY A 224 8.39 9.47 -17.80
N CYS A 225 8.78 10.25 -16.80
CA CYS A 225 9.08 9.75 -15.46
C CYS A 225 7.89 9.96 -14.54
N THR A 226 7.55 8.96 -13.74
CA THR A 226 6.68 9.14 -12.57
C THR A 226 7.49 9.80 -11.46
N MET A 227 6.86 10.69 -10.68
CA MET A 227 7.51 11.38 -9.59
C MET A 227 6.66 11.25 -8.32
N ASP A 228 7.29 10.84 -7.22
CA ASP A 228 6.70 10.92 -5.89
C ASP A 228 7.62 11.73 -4.99
N ILE A 229 7.05 12.46 -4.02
CA ILE A 229 7.79 13.36 -3.13
C ILE A 229 7.55 12.96 -1.69
N LEU A 230 8.62 12.64 -0.96
CA LEU A 230 8.61 12.40 0.48
C LEU A 230 9.07 13.65 1.23
N VAL A 231 8.27 14.09 2.18
CA VAL A 231 8.62 15.10 3.18
C VAL A 231 8.48 14.46 4.56
N GLU A 232 9.57 14.35 5.32
CA GLU A 232 9.57 13.69 6.64
C GLU A 232 9.24 14.63 7.80
N ALA A 233 9.40 15.93 7.61
CA ALA A 233 8.93 16.99 8.51
C ALA A 233 8.79 18.28 7.72
N ALA A 234 7.94 19.20 8.19
CA ALA A 234 7.61 20.40 7.43
C ALA A 234 8.83 21.26 7.04
N ASP A 235 9.91 21.18 7.81
CA ASP A 235 11.13 21.98 7.60
C ASP A 235 12.31 21.16 7.04
N THR A 236 12.12 19.88 6.74
CA THR A 236 13.16 19.04 6.13
C THR A 236 13.16 19.16 4.59
N PRO A 237 14.32 18.95 3.93
CA PRO A 237 14.37 18.86 2.48
C PRO A 237 13.48 17.73 1.96
N ALA A 238 12.71 17.99 0.90
CA ALA A 238 11.94 16.97 0.22
C ALA A 238 12.85 16.00 -0.54
N ARG A 239 12.50 14.71 -0.49
CA ARG A 239 13.14 13.66 -1.29
C ARG A 239 12.26 13.31 -2.47
N VAL A 240 12.87 13.24 -3.64
CA VAL A 240 12.19 12.95 -4.91
C VAL A 240 12.53 11.53 -5.33
N PHE A 241 11.49 10.74 -5.60
CA PHE A 241 11.60 9.39 -6.13
C PHE A 241 11.06 9.37 -7.55
N GLN A 242 11.93 9.19 -8.52
CA GLN A 242 11.57 9.07 -9.92
C GLN A 242 11.58 7.61 -10.37
N GLY A 243 10.74 7.29 -11.35
CA GLY A 243 10.71 5.98 -11.99
C GLY A 243 10.13 6.09 -13.39
N PRO A 244 10.41 5.13 -14.27
CA PRO A 244 9.84 5.15 -15.61
C PRO A 244 8.33 4.98 -15.59
N VAL A 245 7.65 5.59 -16.54
CA VAL A 245 6.23 5.30 -16.80
C VAL A 245 6.11 3.91 -17.41
N VAL A 246 5.34 3.05 -16.77
CA VAL A 246 4.94 1.75 -17.33
C VAL A 246 3.57 1.92 -17.98
N ARG A 247 3.51 1.78 -19.30
CA ARG A 247 2.25 1.85 -20.04
C ARG A 247 1.50 0.55 -19.90
N THR A 248 0.42 0.54 -19.14
CA THR A 248 -0.42 -0.63 -18.89
C THR A 248 -1.83 -0.18 -18.50
N PRO A 249 -2.88 -0.92 -18.87
CA PRO A 249 -4.22 -0.74 -18.32
C PRO A 249 -4.34 -1.28 -16.88
N ASN A 250 -3.37 -2.06 -16.42
CA ASN A 250 -3.39 -2.79 -15.15
C ASN A 250 -2.89 -1.92 -13.99
N THR A 251 -3.63 -0.89 -13.66
CA THR A 251 -3.27 0.10 -12.63
C THR A 251 -4.10 -0.01 -11.35
N HIS A 252 -5.13 -0.91 -11.34
CA HIS A 252 -5.99 -1.10 -10.18
C HIS A 252 -5.20 -1.59 -8.97
N GLY A 253 -5.35 -0.88 -7.84
CA GLY A 253 -4.72 -1.20 -6.58
C GLY A 253 -3.23 -0.83 -6.46
N THR A 254 -2.66 -0.07 -7.39
CA THR A 254 -1.24 0.36 -7.31
C THR A 254 -0.95 1.18 -6.06
N GLY A 255 -1.89 2.03 -5.60
CA GLY A 255 -1.79 2.77 -4.33
C GLY A 255 -1.70 1.85 -3.12
N CYS A 256 -2.65 0.91 -3.00
CA CYS A 256 -2.63 -0.11 -1.95
C CYS A 256 -1.35 -0.95 -1.98
N THR A 257 -0.92 -1.35 -3.18
CA THR A 257 0.32 -2.13 -3.37
C THR A 257 1.55 -1.36 -2.90
N LEU A 258 1.66 -0.08 -3.25
CA LEU A 258 2.78 0.76 -2.82
C LEU A 258 2.80 0.95 -1.31
N SER A 259 1.67 1.33 -0.71
CA SER A 259 1.58 1.57 0.74
C SER A 259 1.85 0.29 1.55
N SER A 260 1.41 -0.86 1.07
CA SER A 260 1.71 -2.16 1.69
C SER A 260 3.16 -2.60 1.50
N ALA A 261 3.77 -2.31 0.36
CA ALA A 261 5.19 -2.54 0.17
C ALA A 261 6.05 -1.67 1.10
N ILE A 262 5.68 -0.41 1.30
CA ILE A 262 6.34 0.47 2.29
C ILE A 262 6.21 -0.13 3.69
N ALA A 263 5.01 -0.56 4.11
CA ALA A 263 4.80 -1.21 5.39
C ALA A 263 5.64 -2.49 5.54
N ALA A 264 5.73 -3.29 4.48
CA ALA A 264 6.55 -4.50 4.45
C ALA A 264 8.06 -4.20 4.61
N TYR A 265 8.58 -3.15 3.98
CA TYR A 265 9.98 -2.77 4.19
C TYR A 265 10.20 -2.17 5.58
N LEU A 266 9.27 -1.36 6.10
CA LEU A 266 9.35 -0.85 7.48
C LEU A 266 9.32 -1.99 8.51
N SER A 267 8.48 -3.02 8.33
CA SER A 267 8.43 -4.19 9.21
C SER A 267 9.73 -5.00 9.23
N ARG A 268 10.54 -4.88 8.18
CA ARG A 268 11.87 -5.48 8.05
C ARG A 268 12.99 -4.59 8.62
N GLY A 269 12.64 -3.43 9.22
CA GLY A 269 13.58 -2.52 9.88
C GLY A 269 14.27 -1.51 8.96
N TYR A 270 13.84 -1.35 7.70
CA TYR A 270 14.36 -0.30 6.82
C TYR A 270 13.90 1.10 7.29
N ALA A 271 14.78 2.09 7.12
CA ALA A 271 14.40 3.50 7.31
C ALA A 271 13.34 3.94 6.28
N LEU A 272 12.54 4.96 6.59
CA LEU A 272 11.40 5.36 5.76
C LEU A 272 11.81 5.72 4.31
N GLU A 273 12.86 6.51 4.14
CA GLU A 273 13.36 6.90 2.81
C GLU A 273 13.75 5.66 1.97
N GLU A 274 14.45 4.70 2.59
CA GLU A 274 14.85 3.47 1.92
C GLU A 274 13.66 2.55 1.64
N ALA A 275 12.70 2.45 2.57
CA ALA A 275 11.47 1.68 2.39
C ALA A 275 10.66 2.20 1.19
N VAL A 276 10.52 3.53 1.05
CA VAL A 276 9.86 4.18 -0.09
C VAL A 276 10.60 3.90 -1.39
N ALA A 277 11.93 4.08 -1.42
CA ALA A 277 12.73 3.83 -2.62
C ALA A 277 12.58 2.38 -3.12
N ARG A 278 12.70 1.41 -2.20
CA ARG A 278 12.55 -0.02 -2.52
C ARG A 278 11.14 -0.38 -2.96
N ALA A 279 10.12 0.15 -2.27
CA ALA A 279 8.72 -0.10 -2.62
C ALA A 279 8.38 0.44 -4.01
N LYS A 280 8.86 1.64 -4.36
CA LYS A 280 8.64 2.23 -5.70
C LYS A 280 9.33 1.43 -6.80
N ALA A 281 10.58 1.03 -6.59
CA ALA A 281 11.32 0.20 -7.54
C ALA A 281 10.62 -1.14 -7.77
N TRP A 282 10.26 -1.83 -6.68
CA TRP A 282 9.54 -3.09 -6.74
C TRP A 282 8.17 -2.96 -7.43
N LEU A 283 7.37 -1.94 -7.11
CA LEU A 283 6.10 -1.70 -7.80
C LEU A 283 6.29 -1.48 -9.31
N THR A 284 7.36 -0.77 -9.70
CA THR A 284 7.68 -0.57 -11.12
C THR A 284 7.93 -1.90 -11.83
N ASP A 285 8.64 -2.82 -11.19
CA ASP A 285 8.90 -4.15 -11.76
C ASP A 285 7.64 -5.01 -11.81
N VAL A 286 6.77 -4.93 -10.78
CA VAL A 286 5.45 -5.57 -10.78
C VAL A 286 4.58 -5.08 -11.94
N LEU A 287 4.54 -3.77 -12.18
CA LEU A 287 3.77 -3.18 -13.27
C LEU A 287 4.32 -3.61 -14.63
N ARG A 288 5.64 -3.68 -14.79
CA ARG A 288 6.26 -4.19 -16.03
C ARG A 288 5.92 -5.65 -16.29
N ALA A 289 6.02 -6.49 -15.25
CA ALA A 289 5.71 -7.92 -15.37
C ALA A 289 4.25 -8.19 -15.76
N GLY A 290 3.33 -7.33 -15.31
CA GLY A 290 1.89 -7.44 -15.61
C GLY A 290 1.41 -6.58 -16.77
N ALA A 291 2.30 -5.88 -17.49
CA ALA A 291 1.89 -4.85 -18.45
C ALA A 291 0.98 -5.38 -19.56
N ASP A 292 1.28 -6.56 -20.08
CA ASP A 292 0.57 -7.19 -21.19
C ASP A 292 -0.51 -8.20 -20.75
N CYS A 293 -0.74 -8.33 -19.43
CA CYS A 293 -1.78 -9.21 -18.91
C CYS A 293 -3.17 -8.61 -19.12
N HIS A 294 -4.16 -9.47 -19.37
CA HIS A 294 -5.55 -9.05 -19.52
C HIS A 294 -6.43 -9.59 -18.39
N PHE A 295 -7.09 -8.67 -17.68
CA PHE A 295 -8.03 -8.98 -16.60
C PHE A 295 -9.32 -8.18 -16.76
N GLY A 296 -10.38 -8.85 -17.18
CA GLY A 296 -11.70 -8.20 -17.31
C GLY A 296 -11.77 -7.17 -18.45
N HIS A 297 -12.64 -6.16 -18.30
CA HIS A 297 -12.97 -5.18 -19.35
C HIS A 297 -12.57 -3.74 -18.98
N GLY A 298 -12.01 -3.51 -17.80
CA GLY A 298 -11.60 -2.20 -17.29
C GLY A 298 -10.16 -2.20 -16.84
N HIS A 299 -9.87 -1.43 -15.78
CA HIS A 299 -8.55 -1.37 -15.19
C HIS A 299 -8.22 -2.69 -14.49
N GLY A 300 -7.32 -3.47 -15.06
CA GLY A 300 -6.83 -4.71 -14.47
C GLY A 300 -5.96 -4.46 -13.22
N PRO A 301 -5.82 -5.47 -12.35
CA PRO A 301 -4.94 -5.38 -11.18
C PRO A 301 -3.47 -5.38 -11.57
N ALA A 302 -2.63 -4.74 -10.74
CA ALA A 302 -1.19 -4.95 -10.80
C ALA A 302 -0.87 -6.43 -10.55
N LEU A 303 -0.02 -7.03 -11.39
CA LEU A 303 0.33 -8.44 -11.26
C LEU A 303 1.38 -8.62 -10.16
N LEU A 304 0.95 -8.98 -8.96
CA LEU A 304 1.82 -9.03 -7.78
C LEU A 304 2.65 -10.32 -7.68
N VAL A 305 2.11 -11.45 -8.14
CA VAL A 305 2.83 -12.73 -8.20
C VAL A 305 2.21 -13.58 -9.30
N TRP A 306 2.99 -13.94 -10.30
CA TRP A 306 2.61 -14.94 -11.27
C TRP A 306 3.85 -15.67 -11.76
N ASN A 307 4.08 -16.86 -11.24
CA ASN A 307 4.99 -17.83 -11.83
C ASN A 307 4.14 -19.07 -12.12
N PRO A 308 3.56 -19.19 -13.32
CA PRO A 308 2.91 -20.44 -13.71
C PRO A 308 3.94 -21.56 -13.61
N PRO A 309 3.53 -22.80 -13.23
CA PRO A 309 4.40 -23.94 -13.37
C PRO A 309 4.94 -23.97 -14.80
N THR A 310 6.23 -24.15 -14.98
CA THR A 310 6.80 -24.46 -16.29
C THR A 310 6.15 -25.75 -16.72
N GLU A 311 5.39 -25.72 -17.82
CA GLU A 311 4.95 -26.96 -18.47
C GLU A 311 6.23 -27.64 -18.99
N ASP A 312 6.59 -28.76 -18.34
CA ASP A 312 7.65 -29.67 -18.80
C ASP A 312 7.19 -30.44 -20.04
#